data_b237c0e16714ab235e7075be0a790d85
#
_entry.id   b237c0e16714ab235e7075be0a790d85
#
_cell.length_a   1.000
_cell.length_b   1.000
_cell.length_c   1.000
_cell.angle_alpha   90.00
_cell.angle_beta   90.00
_cell.angle_gamma   90.00
#
_symmetry.space_group_name_H-M   'P 1'
#
loop_
_entity.id
_entity.type
_entity.pdbx_description
1 polymer ?
#
loop_
_entity_poly.entity_id
_entity_poly.type
_entity_poly.pdbx_seq_one_letter_code
_entity_poly.pdbx_strand_id
1 'polypeptide(L)'
;AMKEAKAFGEVVEVASSAEATYTYIPKDYTVPADADYFHITTNNTIYGTELKADLDSPVPMVADMSSDIFSRPVDVSKYDIIYAGAQKNLAPAGVTIAIVRENALGHVERAIPTMLDYRTHIKKGSMFNTPPCLPVFAALQTLKYYKELGGVKVLEKMNIEKAALLYEEIDRNKLFKGTVVPEDRSIMNVCFVMNDEYKELEEEFAQFAASQGMVGIKGHRSVGGFRASLYNALPKSSVEALIATMQEFERKH
;
A
#
# COMPACT_ATOMS: atom_id res chain seq x y z
N ALA A 1 -3.96 6.45 11.40
CA ALA A 1 -2.93 7.35 11.89
C ALA A 1 -3.54 8.53 12.65
N MET A 2 -4.33 9.42 12.04
CA MET A 2 -4.88 10.65 12.64
C MET A 2 -5.58 10.45 13.99
N LYS A 3 -6.43 9.41 14.13
CA LYS A 3 -7.11 9.11 15.40
C LYS A 3 -6.14 8.87 16.55
N GLU A 4 -5.09 8.11 16.30
CA GLU A 4 -4.07 7.80 17.30
C GLU A 4 -3.16 9.02 17.60
N ALA A 5 -2.81 9.79 16.57
CA ALA A 5 -2.01 11.01 16.74
C ALA A 5 -2.71 12.05 17.63
N LYS A 6 -4.05 12.15 17.59
CA LYS A 6 -4.85 13.03 18.47
C LYS A 6 -4.70 12.74 19.97
N ALA A 7 -4.21 11.55 20.34
CA ALA A 7 -3.89 11.25 21.74
C ALA A 7 -2.60 11.94 22.23
N PHE A 8 -1.79 12.45 21.32
CA PHE A 8 -0.46 13.01 21.62
C PHE A 8 -0.33 14.49 21.28
N GLY A 9 -1.21 15.05 20.47
CA GLY A 9 -1.17 16.45 20.08
C GLY A 9 -2.30 16.86 19.15
N GLU A 10 -2.22 18.08 18.64
CA GLU A 10 -3.13 18.58 17.61
C GLU A 10 -2.85 17.89 16.27
N VAL A 11 -3.90 17.61 15.51
CA VAL A 11 -3.80 16.97 14.20
C VAL A 11 -4.56 17.79 13.18
N VAL A 12 -3.84 18.28 12.18
CA VAL A 12 -4.37 19.03 11.05
C VAL A 12 -4.46 18.10 9.83
N GLU A 13 -5.64 17.95 9.25
CA GLU A 13 -5.84 17.29 7.95
C GLU A 13 -5.57 18.31 6.85
N VAL A 14 -4.39 18.23 6.23
CA VAL A 14 -3.96 19.22 5.22
C VAL A 14 -4.62 19.01 3.86
N ALA A 15 -5.04 17.77 3.57
CA ALA A 15 -5.74 17.42 2.34
C ALA A 15 -6.54 16.13 2.50
N SER A 16 -7.65 16.05 1.81
CA SER A 16 -8.50 14.85 1.74
C SER A 16 -9.26 14.82 0.43
N SER A 17 -9.49 13.65 -0.13
CA SER A 17 -10.40 13.41 -1.25
C SER A 17 -11.61 12.56 -0.84
N ALA A 18 -11.97 12.63 0.45
CA ALA A 18 -13.09 11.86 1.01
C ALA A 18 -14.43 12.16 0.32
N GLU A 19 -14.64 13.41 -0.12
CA GLU A 19 -15.83 13.85 -0.87
C GLU A 19 -16.00 13.08 -2.21
N ALA A 20 -14.89 12.67 -2.82
CA ALA A 20 -14.86 11.84 -4.02
C ALA A 20 -14.55 10.36 -3.72
N THR A 21 -14.76 9.90 -2.48
CA THR A 21 -14.51 8.52 -2.06
C THR A 21 -13.06 8.07 -2.34
N TYR A 22 -12.10 8.99 -2.18
CA TYR A 22 -10.66 8.76 -2.35
C TYR A 22 -10.26 8.25 -3.74
N THR A 23 -10.94 8.74 -4.79
CA THR A 23 -10.66 8.36 -6.18
C THR A 23 -9.45 9.05 -6.78
N TYR A 24 -8.88 10.02 -6.08
CA TYR A 24 -7.68 10.77 -6.49
C TYR A 24 -6.84 11.19 -5.27
N ILE A 25 -5.61 11.62 -5.52
CA ILE A 25 -4.71 12.20 -4.51
C ILE A 25 -4.74 13.72 -4.65
N PRO A 26 -5.12 14.46 -3.60
CA PRO A 26 -5.07 15.92 -3.63
C PRO A 26 -3.63 16.41 -3.86
N LYS A 27 -3.45 17.42 -4.71
CA LYS A 27 -2.14 18.01 -5.05
C LYS A 27 -1.98 19.43 -4.55
N ASP A 28 -3.10 20.14 -4.36
CA ASP A 28 -3.13 21.54 -3.95
C ASP A 28 -3.33 21.66 -2.44
N TYR A 29 -2.25 21.48 -1.68
CA TYR A 29 -2.25 21.67 -0.22
C TYR A 29 -0.92 22.26 0.25
N THR A 30 -0.96 22.85 1.45
CA THR A 30 0.23 23.37 2.11
C THR A 30 0.43 22.69 3.45
N VAL A 31 1.63 22.18 3.68
CA VAL A 31 2.02 21.63 4.99
C VAL A 31 2.40 22.80 5.90
N PRO A 32 1.80 22.94 7.10
CA PRO A 32 2.19 23.98 8.06
C PRO A 32 3.67 23.84 8.44
N ALA A 33 4.41 24.94 8.38
CA ALA A 33 5.86 24.95 8.63
C ALA A 33 6.21 24.80 10.12
N ASP A 34 5.24 24.95 11.00
CA ASP A 34 5.33 24.80 12.46
C ASP A 34 4.84 23.44 12.98
N ALA A 35 4.49 22.52 12.06
CA ALA A 35 4.13 21.16 12.44
C ALA A 35 5.35 20.36 12.89
N ASP A 36 5.20 19.51 13.90
CA ASP A 36 6.24 18.60 14.36
C ASP A 36 6.64 17.57 13.29
N TYR A 37 5.66 17.10 12.50
CA TYR A 37 5.90 16.21 11.37
C TYR A 37 4.71 16.19 10.39
N PHE A 38 4.99 15.79 9.16
CA PHE A 38 3.99 15.49 8.13
C PHE A 38 3.89 13.98 7.93
N HIS A 39 2.69 13.42 8.09
CA HIS A 39 2.43 11.98 7.91
C HIS A 39 1.71 11.72 6.59
N ILE A 40 2.22 10.75 5.83
CA ILE A 40 1.59 10.26 4.59
C ILE A 40 1.45 8.74 4.60
N THR A 41 0.50 8.24 3.82
CA THR A 41 0.41 6.82 3.42
C THR A 41 0.66 6.76 1.93
N THR A 42 1.75 6.15 1.49
CA THR A 42 2.21 6.20 0.10
C THR A 42 1.34 5.41 -0.85
N ASN A 43 0.71 4.34 -0.37
CA ASN A 43 -0.24 3.54 -1.14
C ASN A 43 -1.49 3.20 -0.31
N ASN A 44 -2.66 3.60 -0.80
CA ASN A 44 -3.93 3.32 -0.15
C ASN A 44 -4.48 1.95 -0.57
N THR A 45 -4.28 0.95 0.30
CA THR A 45 -4.69 -0.43 0.06
C THR A 45 -6.21 -0.60 -0.16
N ILE A 46 -7.02 0.30 0.41
CA ILE A 46 -8.49 0.19 0.42
C ILE A 46 -9.09 0.76 -0.87
N TYR A 47 -8.61 1.94 -1.27
CA TYR A 47 -9.19 2.69 -2.39
C TYR A 47 -8.37 2.61 -3.67
N GLY A 48 -7.09 2.20 -3.60
CA GLY A 48 -6.25 1.95 -4.77
C GLY A 48 -5.54 3.18 -5.33
N THR A 49 -5.35 4.24 -4.53
CA THR A 49 -4.50 5.39 -4.90
C THR A 49 -3.06 5.19 -4.43
N GLU A 50 -2.08 5.69 -5.17
CA GLU A 50 -0.65 5.57 -4.86
C GLU A 50 0.13 6.82 -5.27
N LEU A 51 0.99 7.30 -4.37
CA LEU A 51 1.96 8.36 -4.68
C LEU A 51 3.05 7.83 -5.60
N LYS A 52 3.19 8.44 -6.78
CA LYS A 52 4.16 8.01 -7.82
C LYS A 52 5.56 8.51 -7.60
N ALA A 53 5.74 9.52 -6.77
CA ALA A 53 7.02 10.11 -6.45
C ALA A 53 7.13 10.42 -4.96
N ASP A 54 8.37 10.54 -4.49
CA ASP A 54 8.66 10.97 -3.14
C ASP A 54 8.39 12.46 -3.01
N LEU A 55 7.61 12.85 -2.00
CA LEU A 55 7.25 14.24 -1.75
C LEU A 55 8.40 15.04 -1.11
N ASP A 56 8.34 16.35 -1.24
CA ASP A 56 9.12 17.27 -0.44
C ASP A 56 8.26 17.82 0.70
N SER A 57 8.87 18.05 1.85
CA SER A 57 8.18 18.57 3.03
C SER A 57 9.04 19.62 3.74
N PRO A 58 8.44 20.74 4.22
CA PRO A 58 9.15 21.73 5.02
C PRO A 58 9.43 21.25 6.45
N VAL A 59 8.82 20.14 6.88
CA VAL A 59 8.93 19.55 8.22
C VAL A 59 9.31 18.08 8.13
N PRO A 60 9.75 17.43 9.22
CA PRO A 60 10.06 15.99 9.24
C PRO A 60 8.92 15.15 8.66
N MET A 61 9.25 14.17 7.81
CA MET A 61 8.25 13.37 7.12
C MET A 61 8.21 11.93 7.64
N VAL A 62 6.99 11.44 7.93
CA VAL A 62 6.70 10.07 8.36
C VAL A 62 5.85 9.38 7.31
N ALA A 63 6.28 8.24 6.80
CA ALA A 63 5.57 7.51 5.77
C ALA A 63 5.14 6.10 6.20
N ASP A 64 3.86 5.80 6.01
CA ASP A 64 3.35 4.42 5.99
C ASP A 64 3.53 3.84 4.59
N MET A 65 4.46 2.91 4.44
CA MET A 65 4.72 2.17 3.20
C MET A 65 4.29 0.70 3.32
N SER A 66 3.36 0.36 4.20
CA SER A 66 2.99 -1.03 4.48
C SER A 66 2.53 -1.81 3.25
N SER A 67 1.94 -1.14 2.26
CA SER A 67 1.42 -1.83 1.07
C SER A 67 2.26 -1.66 -0.19
N ASP A 68 3.30 -0.83 -0.15
CA ASP A 68 4.17 -0.57 -1.31
C ASP A 68 5.67 -0.56 -0.98
N ILE A 69 6.07 -0.96 0.25
CA ILE A 69 7.49 -1.11 0.59
C ILE A 69 8.18 -2.05 -0.44
N PHE A 70 9.33 -1.64 -0.97
CA PHE A 70 10.09 -2.35 -2.01
C PHE A 70 9.36 -2.52 -3.36
N SER A 71 8.25 -1.82 -3.62
CA SER A 71 7.57 -1.86 -4.90
C SER A 71 8.25 -1.01 -5.97
N ARG A 72 8.93 0.07 -5.55
CA ARG A 72 9.68 1.02 -6.37
C ARG A 72 10.91 1.55 -5.62
N PRO A 73 11.89 2.15 -6.31
CA PRO A 73 12.94 2.92 -5.66
C PRO A 73 12.36 4.10 -4.87
N VAL A 74 12.92 4.35 -3.69
CA VAL A 74 12.53 5.44 -2.78
C VAL A 74 13.80 6.18 -2.37
N ASP A 75 13.77 7.50 -2.40
CA ASP A 75 14.82 8.33 -1.81
C ASP A 75 14.60 8.42 -0.29
N VAL A 76 15.23 7.51 0.44
CA VAL A 76 15.12 7.41 1.89
C VAL A 76 15.53 8.71 2.59
N SER A 77 16.35 9.54 1.95
CA SER A 77 16.81 10.80 2.53
C SER A 77 15.71 11.84 2.70
N LYS A 78 14.56 11.68 2.04
CA LYS A 78 13.39 12.56 2.17
C LYS A 78 12.52 12.27 3.39
N TYR A 79 12.76 11.15 4.08
CA TYR A 79 11.93 10.69 5.19
C TYR A 79 12.70 10.68 6.50
N ASP A 80 12.06 11.05 7.59
CA ASP A 80 12.60 10.89 8.94
C ASP A 80 12.22 9.55 9.53
N ILE A 81 11.01 9.06 9.21
CA ILE A 81 10.59 7.71 9.57
C ILE A 81 9.83 7.10 8.38
N ILE A 82 10.23 5.89 7.96
CA ILE A 82 9.42 5.02 7.12
C ILE A 82 9.04 3.81 7.97
N TYR A 83 7.76 3.43 7.97
CA TYR A 83 7.36 2.18 8.58
C TYR A 83 6.51 1.33 7.63
N ALA A 84 6.59 0.01 7.80
CA ALA A 84 5.85 -0.95 6.97
C ALA A 84 5.56 -2.24 7.74
N GLY A 85 4.29 -2.60 7.83
CA GLY A 85 3.91 -3.94 8.25
C GLY A 85 4.29 -4.97 7.17
N ALA A 86 4.96 -6.05 7.56
CA ALA A 86 5.52 -7.02 6.61
C ALA A 86 4.46 -7.82 5.82
N GLN A 87 3.24 -7.97 6.36
CA GLN A 87 2.21 -8.90 5.90
C GLN A 87 1.63 -8.64 4.51
N LYS A 88 2.03 -7.59 3.84
CA LYS A 88 1.56 -7.28 2.48
C LYS A 88 2.62 -7.63 1.43
N ASN A 89 3.78 -6.99 1.51
CA ASN A 89 4.78 -7.05 0.44
C ASN A 89 6.10 -7.70 0.84
N LEU A 90 6.25 -8.22 2.06
CA LEU A 90 7.54 -8.70 2.54
C LEU A 90 7.52 -10.08 3.20
N ALA A 91 6.60 -10.35 4.15
CA ALA A 91 6.60 -11.56 4.95
C ALA A 91 5.20 -11.85 5.52
N PRO A 92 4.98 -12.96 6.23
CA PRO A 92 3.80 -13.15 7.06
C PRO A 92 3.67 -12.07 8.14
N ALA A 93 2.45 -11.92 8.69
CA ALA A 93 2.18 -11.01 9.79
C ALA A 93 3.08 -11.29 11.01
N GLY A 94 3.38 -10.24 11.78
CA GLY A 94 4.15 -10.32 13.03
C GLY A 94 5.42 -9.49 13.05
N VAL A 95 5.85 -8.92 11.92
CA VAL A 95 7.00 -8.00 11.80
C VAL A 95 6.55 -6.67 11.25
N THR A 96 7.08 -5.60 11.81
CA THR A 96 7.04 -4.25 11.24
C THR A 96 8.46 -3.77 11.03
N ILE A 97 8.77 -3.26 9.85
CA ILE A 97 10.02 -2.57 9.57
C ILE A 97 9.83 -1.11 9.95
N ALA A 98 10.80 -0.52 10.65
CA ALA A 98 10.93 0.91 10.83
C ALA A 98 12.34 1.34 10.39
N ILE A 99 12.40 2.26 9.43
CA ILE A 99 13.62 2.94 9.00
C ILE A 99 13.55 4.33 9.60
N VAL A 100 14.48 4.63 10.50
CA VAL A 100 14.45 5.86 11.31
C VAL A 100 15.73 6.63 11.08
N ARG A 101 15.59 7.91 10.72
CA ARG A 101 16.72 8.83 10.61
C ARG A 101 17.29 9.06 12.00
N GLU A 102 18.60 8.94 12.14
CA GLU A 102 19.26 9.00 13.44
C GLU A 102 19.00 10.31 14.19
N ASN A 103 19.04 11.43 13.48
CA ASN A 103 18.81 12.75 14.06
C ASN A 103 17.32 13.07 14.33
N ALA A 104 16.39 12.20 13.97
CA ALA A 104 14.97 12.32 14.35
C ALA A 104 14.71 11.85 15.79
N LEU A 105 15.73 11.29 16.46
CA LEU A 105 15.59 10.71 17.80
C LEU A 105 16.02 11.70 18.90
N GLY A 106 15.36 11.62 20.06
CA GLY A 106 15.81 12.29 21.28
C GLY A 106 15.36 13.74 21.45
N HIS A 107 14.43 14.23 20.64
CA HIS A 107 13.93 15.61 20.72
C HIS A 107 12.74 15.81 21.68
N VAL A 108 12.20 14.73 22.24
CA VAL A 108 11.02 14.78 23.10
C VAL A 108 11.45 14.78 24.56
N GLU A 109 11.08 15.83 25.30
CA GLU A 109 11.41 15.99 26.74
C GLU A 109 10.45 15.20 27.65
N ARG A 110 9.23 14.90 27.18
CA ARG A 110 8.25 14.12 27.95
C ARG A 110 8.71 12.67 28.15
N ALA A 111 8.25 12.04 29.23
CA ALA A 111 8.47 10.61 29.45
C ALA A 111 7.84 9.78 28.34
N ILE A 112 8.65 8.96 27.68
CA ILE A 112 8.22 8.02 26.64
C ILE A 112 8.22 6.63 27.26
N PRO A 113 7.13 5.84 27.16
CA PRO A 113 7.13 4.44 27.53
C PRO A 113 8.24 3.67 26.80
N THR A 114 8.95 2.79 27.51
CA THR A 114 10.12 2.08 26.98
C THR A 114 9.90 1.45 25.59
N MET A 115 8.73 0.87 25.36
CA MET A 115 8.40 0.21 24.09
C MET A 115 8.09 1.19 22.93
N LEU A 116 7.84 2.44 23.22
CA LEU A 116 7.57 3.49 22.23
C LEU A 116 8.83 4.31 21.90
N ASP A 117 9.96 4.05 22.57
CA ASP A 117 11.23 4.70 22.30
C ASP A 117 12.06 3.85 21.32
N TYR A 118 12.23 4.31 20.10
CA TYR A 118 13.04 3.64 19.08
C TYR A 118 14.47 3.35 19.52
N ARG A 119 15.07 4.19 20.40
CA ARG A 119 16.43 3.97 20.93
C ARG A 119 16.53 2.67 21.72
N THR A 120 15.46 2.25 22.41
CA THR A 120 15.39 0.96 23.10
C THR A 120 15.58 -0.21 22.12
N HIS A 121 14.89 -0.16 21.00
CA HIS A 121 14.96 -1.21 19.97
C HIS A 121 16.30 -1.19 19.23
N ILE A 122 16.80 -0.02 18.86
CA ILE A 122 18.10 0.17 18.20
C ILE A 122 19.23 -0.38 19.07
N LYS A 123 19.29 -0.01 20.35
CA LYS A 123 20.32 -0.47 21.29
C LYS A 123 20.37 -1.99 21.47
N LYS A 124 19.25 -2.67 21.23
CA LYS A 124 19.11 -4.13 21.37
C LYS A 124 19.07 -4.85 20.02
N GLY A 125 19.43 -4.19 18.91
CA GLY A 125 19.40 -4.80 17.58
C GLY A 125 18.02 -5.37 17.21
N SER A 126 16.96 -4.65 17.56
CA SER A 126 15.55 -5.05 17.40
C SER A 126 15.12 -6.29 18.21
N MET A 127 15.93 -6.72 19.17
CA MET A 127 15.66 -7.91 20.02
C MET A 127 15.52 -7.53 21.50
N PHE A 128 14.89 -6.40 21.79
CA PHE A 128 14.57 -6.03 23.17
C PHE A 128 13.61 -7.05 23.81
N ASN A 129 12.61 -7.50 23.05
CA ASN A 129 11.77 -8.64 23.37
C ASN A 129 12.10 -9.81 22.42
N THR A 130 11.66 -11.02 22.74
CA THR A 130 11.79 -12.20 21.87
C THR A 130 11.19 -11.92 20.50
N PRO A 131 11.97 -11.99 19.41
CA PRO A 131 11.46 -11.69 18.08
C PRO A 131 10.59 -12.82 17.52
N PRO A 132 9.64 -12.53 16.62
CA PRO A 132 8.87 -13.53 15.89
C PRO A 132 9.75 -14.18 14.81
N CYS A 133 10.48 -15.25 15.17
CA CYS A 133 11.53 -15.85 14.34
C CYS A 133 11.07 -16.21 12.93
N LEU A 134 9.89 -16.83 12.76
CA LEU A 134 9.39 -17.26 11.46
C LEU A 134 9.14 -16.08 10.48
N PRO A 135 8.42 -15.02 10.85
CA PRO A 135 8.26 -13.86 9.99
C PRO A 135 9.58 -13.15 9.66
N VAL A 136 10.52 -13.08 10.61
CA VAL A 136 11.86 -12.50 10.37
C VAL A 136 12.65 -13.35 9.36
N PHE A 137 12.62 -14.68 9.52
CA PHE A 137 13.25 -15.60 8.57
C PHE A 137 12.62 -15.47 7.17
N ALA A 138 11.28 -15.45 7.08
CA ALA A 138 10.58 -15.27 5.81
C ALA A 138 10.93 -13.93 5.15
N ALA A 139 10.98 -12.83 5.92
CA ALA A 139 11.42 -11.53 5.42
C ALA A 139 12.83 -11.58 4.82
N LEU A 140 13.76 -12.25 5.50
CA LEU A 140 15.11 -12.44 4.99
C LEU A 140 15.13 -13.20 3.64
N GLN A 141 14.33 -14.28 3.52
CA GLN A 141 14.27 -15.04 2.27
C GLN A 141 13.66 -14.20 1.13
N THR A 142 12.61 -13.45 1.41
CA THR A 142 11.98 -12.55 0.45
C THR A 142 12.96 -11.46 -0.02
N LEU A 143 13.72 -10.84 0.89
CA LEU A 143 14.73 -9.83 0.53
C LEU A 143 15.86 -10.43 -0.32
N LYS A 144 16.29 -11.66 -0.04
CA LYS A 144 17.27 -12.39 -0.88
C LYS A 144 16.69 -12.61 -2.28
N TYR A 145 15.48 -13.11 -2.37
CA TYR A 145 14.77 -13.31 -3.63
C TYR A 145 14.65 -12.01 -4.44
N TYR A 146 14.26 -10.89 -3.80
CA TYR A 146 14.19 -9.59 -4.47
C TYR A 146 15.56 -9.15 -5.00
N LYS A 147 16.63 -9.39 -4.24
CA LYS A 147 17.99 -9.09 -4.67
C LYS A 147 18.42 -9.95 -5.86
N GLU A 148 18.09 -11.23 -5.85
CA GLU A 148 18.38 -12.18 -6.95
C GLU A 148 17.62 -11.84 -8.23
N LEU A 149 16.39 -11.31 -8.13
CA LEU A 149 15.62 -10.80 -9.27
C LEU A 149 16.23 -9.54 -9.92
N GLY A 150 17.21 -8.90 -9.28
CA GLY A 150 17.85 -7.68 -9.77
C GLY A 150 17.47 -6.41 -8.98
N GLY A 151 16.81 -6.58 -7.84
CA GLY A 151 16.50 -5.50 -6.89
C GLY A 151 15.26 -4.68 -7.27
N VAL A 152 15.05 -3.62 -6.50
CA VAL A 152 13.80 -2.83 -6.52
C VAL A 152 13.49 -2.21 -7.89
N LYS A 153 14.49 -1.81 -8.69
CA LYS A 153 14.28 -1.28 -10.04
C LYS A 153 13.70 -2.30 -11.02
N VAL A 154 14.02 -3.58 -10.84
CA VAL A 154 13.43 -4.66 -11.63
C VAL A 154 12.03 -4.97 -11.15
N LEU A 155 11.83 -5.02 -9.82
CA LEU A 155 10.51 -5.21 -9.21
C LEU A 155 9.52 -4.13 -9.65
N GLU A 156 9.93 -2.86 -9.68
CA GLU A 156 9.11 -1.75 -10.17
C GLU A 156 8.59 -2.00 -11.59
N LYS A 157 9.48 -2.39 -12.52
CA LYS A 157 9.09 -2.71 -13.90
C LYS A 157 8.08 -3.85 -13.96
N MET A 158 8.31 -4.92 -13.20
CA MET A 158 7.39 -6.05 -13.12
C MET A 158 6.03 -5.66 -12.54
N ASN A 159 6.02 -4.79 -11.53
CA ASN A 159 4.79 -4.30 -10.91
C ASN A 159 3.99 -3.39 -11.85
N ILE A 160 4.66 -2.47 -12.55
CA ILE A 160 4.04 -1.61 -13.57
C ILE A 160 3.42 -2.47 -14.67
N GLU A 161 4.14 -3.48 -15.17
CA GLU A 161 3.63 -4.38 -16.21
C GLU A 161 2.38 -5.13 -15.74
N LYS A 162 2.40 -5.72 -14.53
CA LYS A 162 1.25 -6.42 -13.96
C LYS A 162 0.03 -5.51 -13.82
N ALA A 163 0.23 -4.31 -13.28
CA ALA A 163 -0.85 -3.36 -13.06
C ALA A 163 -1.42 -2.85 -14.40
N ALA A 164 -0.55 -2.51 -15.36
CA ALA A 164 -0.96 -2.05 -16.69
C ALA A 164 -1.88 -3.07 -17.38
N LEU A 165 -1.50 -4.34 -17.41
CA LEU A 165 -2.32 -5.40 -18.01
C LEU A 165 -3.73 -5.47 -17.40
N LEU A 166 -3.83 -5.38 -16.07
CA LEU A 166 -5.14 -5.43 -15.42
C LEU A 166 -5.96 -4.17 -15.65
N TYR A 167 -5.34 -2.99 -15.61
CA TYR A 167 -6.04 -1.74 -15.90
C TYR A 167 -6.50 -1.64 -17.35
N GLU A 168 -5.69 -2.11 -18.32
CA GLU A 168 -6.10 -2.21 -19.73
C GLU A 168 -7.35 -3.08 -19.89
N GLU A 169 -7.42 -4.21 -19.19
CA GLU A 169 -8.60 -5.05 -19.19
C GLU A 169 -9.80 -4.36 -18.54
N ILE A 170 -9.64 -3.74 -17.39
CA ILE A 170 -10.72 -3.03 -16.71
C ILE A 170 -11.29 -1.90 -17.58
N ASP A 171 -10.41 -1.12 -18.22
CA ASP A 171 -10.81 0.04 -19.04
C ASP A 171 -11.44 -0.38 -20.38
N ARG A 172 -11.10 -1.57 -20.90
CA ARG A 172 -11.67 -2.15 -22.13
C ARG A 172 -13.02 -2.84 -21.88
N ASN A 173 -13.14 -3.53 -20.75
CA ASN A 173 -14.24 -4.45 -20.47
C ASN A 173 -15.55 -3.69 -20.18
N LYS A 174 -16.63 -4.03 -20.88
CA LYS A 174 -17.92 -3.33 -20.72
C LYS A 174 -18.54 -3.47 -19.34
N LEU A 175 -18.18 -4.53 -18.59
CA LEU A 175 -18.80 -4.85 -17.29
C LEU A 175 -18.15 -4.09 -16.14
N PHE A 176 -16.89 -3.64 -16.29
CA PHE A 176 -16.10 -3.11 -15.18
C PHE A 176 -15.67 -1.66 -15.40
N LYS A 177 -15.40 -0.97 -14.30
CA LYS A 177 -14.74 0.34 -14.29
C LYS A 177 -13.77 0.47 -13.12
N GLY A 178 -12.63 1.13 -13.38
CA GLY A 178 -11.69 1.51 -12.32
C GLY A 178 -12.27 2.59 -11.42
N THR A 179 -11.92 2.57 -10.13
CA THR A 179 -12.42 3.54 -9.16
C THR A 179 -11.52 4.77 -9.02
N VAL A 180 -10.29 4.71 -9.52
CA VAL A 180 -9.24 5.73 -9.34
C VAL A 180 -8.91 6.39 -10.67
N VAL A 181 -8.68 7.71 -10.65
CA VAL A 181 -8.19 8.44 -11.83
C VAL A 181 -6.85 7.87 -12.31
N PRO A 182 -6.60 7.78 -13.63
CA PRO A 182 -5.46 7.03 -14.18
C PRO A 182 -4.09 7.42 -13.60
N GLU A 183 -3.84 8.69 -13.36
CA GLU A 183 -2.55 9.18 -12.84
C GLU A 183 -2.25 8.76 -11.40
N ASP A 184 -3.28 8.48 -10.60
CA ASP A 184 -3.15 8.13 -9.18
C ASP A 184 -3.38 6.63 -8.90
N ARG A 185 -3.60 5.81 -9.94
CA ARG A 185 -3.83 4.35 -9.82
C ARG A 185 -2.65 3.63 -9.19
N SER A 186 -2.93 2.79 -8.19
CA SER A 186 -1.91 1.97 -7.52
C SER A 186 -1.39 0.85 -8.43
N ILE A 187 -0.09 0.58 -8.39
CA ILE A 187 0.52 -0.61 -9.00
C ILE A 187 0.48 -1.84 -8.06
N MET A 188 0.05 -1.63 -6.80
CA MET A 188 -0.03 -2.69 -5.78
C MET A 188 -1.46 -3.15 -5.50
N ASN A 189 -2.42 -2.24 -5.52
CA ASN A 189 -3.82 -2.54 -5.19
C ASN A 189 -4.75 -1.96 -6.25
N VAL A 190 -5.13 -2.79 -7.21
CA VAL A 190 -6.05 -2.41 -8.29
C VAL A 190 -7.49 -2.57 -7.78
N CYS A 191 -8.18 -1.45 -7.61
CA CYS A 191 -9.58 -1.41 -7.19
C CYS A 191 -10.49 -1.12 -8.38
N PHE A 192 -11.57 -1.88 -8.50
CA PHE A 192 -12.55 -1.73 -9.57
C PHE A 192 -13.94 -2.18 -9.13
N VAL A 193 -14.96 -1.75 -9.83
CA VAL A 193 -16.38 -2.08 -9.59
C VAL A 193 -17.06 -2.50 -10.88
N MET A 194 -18.27 -3.05 -10.78
CA MET A 194 -19.11 -3.21 -11.95
C MET A 194 -19.55 -1.83 -12.48
N ASN A 195 -19.70 -1.69 -13.78
CA ASN A 195 -20.38 -0.55 -14.37
C ASN A 195 -21.84 -0.49 -13.87
N ASP A 196 -22.42 0.70 -13.79
CA ASP A 196 -23.71 0.91 -13.14
C ASP A 196 -24.84 0.07 -13.77
N GLU A 197 -24.77 -0.17 -15.08
CA GLU A 197 -25.71 -1.01 -15.85
C GLU A 197 -25.61 -2.51 -15.50
N TYR A 198 -24.50 -2.95 -14.90
CA TYR A 198 -24.21 -4.36 -14.58
C TYR A 198 -24.03 -4.60 -13.09
N LYS A 199 -24.42 -3.65 -12.25
CA LYS A 199 -24.18 -3.70 -10.80
C LYS A 199 -24.78 -4.93 -10.11
N GLU A 200 -25.88 -5.44 -10.61
CA GLU A 200 -26.53 -6.65 -10.13
C GLU A 200 -25.68 -7.91 -10.33
N LEU A 201 -24.70 -7.89 -11.24
CA LEU A 201 -23.79 -9.02 -11.50
C LEU A 201 -22.61 -9.09 -10.51
N GLU A 202 -22.47 -8.14 -9.57
CA GLU A 202 -21.31 -8.06 -8.66
C GLU A 202 -21.11 -9.35 -7.86
N GLU A 203 -22.18 -9.90 -7.27
CA GLU A 203 -22.09 -11.12 -6.49
C GLU A 203 -21.86 -12.35 -7.37
N GLU A 204 -22.47 -12.39 -8.56
CA GLU A 204 -22.27 -13.47 -9.53
C GLU A 204 -20.82 -13.52 -10.02
N PHE A 205 -20.23 -12.38 -10.37
CA PHE A 205 -18.80 -12.33 -10.72
C PHE A 205 -17.90 -12.75 -9.57
N ALA A 206 -18.20 -12.34 -8.32
CA ALA A 206 -17.44 -12.75 -7.16
C ALA A 206 -17.42 -14.28 -6.98
N GLN A 207 -18.58 -14.93 -7.17
CA GLN A 207 -18.71 -16.38 -7.09
C GLN A 207 -18.03 -17.07 -8.27
N PHE A 208 -18.17 -16.53 -9.47
CA PHE A 208 -17.51 -17.03 -10.67
C PHE A 208 -15.99 -16.96 -10.52
N ALA A 209 -15.43 -15.82 -10.12
CA ALA A 209 -14.01 -15.65 -9.87
C ALA A 209 -13.49 -16.63 -8.78
N ALA A 210 -14.25 -16.81 -7.70
CA ALA A 210 -13.91 -17.78 -6.66
C ALA A 210 -13.87 -19.21 -7.20
N SER A 211 -14.80 -19.60 -8.10
CA SER A 211 -14.81 -20.92 -8.73
C SER A 211 -13.59 -21.16 -9.65
N GLN A 212 -12.97 -20.07 -10.14
CA GLN A 212 -11.73 -20.10 -10.92
C GLN A 212 -10.47 -19.99 -10.03
N GLY A 213 -10.61 -20.05 -8.70
CA GLY A 213 -9.51 -19.99 -7.75
C GLY A 213 -9.08 -18.58 -7.34
N MET A 214 -9.84 -17.53 -7.68
CA MET A 214 -9.54 -16.13 -7.30
C MET A 214 -10.03 -15.85 -5.87
N VAL A 215 -9.25 -16.29 -4.88
CA VAL A 215 -9.59 -16.12 -3.47
C VAL A 215 -9.34 -14.67 -3.02
N GLY A 216 -10.34 -14.08 -2.33
CA GLY A 216 -10.18 -12.76 -1.72
C GLY A 216 -10.25 -11.58 -2.70
N ILE A 217 -10.87 -11.77 -3.89
CA ILE A 217 -11.03 -10.71 -4.90
C ILE A 217 -12.04 -9.62 -4.48
N LYS A 218 -12.97 -9.91 -3.56
CA LYS A 218 -13.92 -8.88 -3.07
C LYS A 218 -13.19 -7.68 -2.47
N GLY A 219 -13.67 -6.48 -2.78
CA GLY A 219 -13.17 -5.23 -2.25
C GLY A 219 -13.37 -5.11 -0.74
N HIS A 220 -12.84 -4.02 -0.17
CA HIS A 220 -13.04 -3.77 1.24
C HIS A 220 -14.53 -3.50 1.53
N ARG A 221 -15.04 -4.02 2.65
CA ARG A 221 -16.46 -3.91 3.05
C ARG A 221 -17.03 -2.49 3.08
N SER A 222 -16.17 -1.46 3.23
CA SER A 222 -16.57 -0.06 3.22
C SER A 222 -16.68 0.54 1.80
N VAL A 223 -16.19 -0.15 0.78
CA VAL A 223 -16.15 0.33 -0.62
C VAL A 223 -17.01 -0.55 -1.51
N GLY A 224 -17.06 -1.86 -1.25
CA GLY A 224 -17.66 -2.84 -2.17
C GLY A 224 -16.77 -3.15 -3.36
N GLY A 225 -17.35 -3.69 -4.41
CA GLY A 225 -16.64 -4.03 -5.64
C GLY A 225 -15.52 -5.04 -5.44
N PHE A 226 -14.42 -4.83 -6.14
CA PHE A 226 -13.31 -5.78 -6.23
C PHE A 226 -11.98 -5.09 -5.96
N ARG A 227 -11.01 -5.87 -5.47
CA ARG A 227 -9.64 -5.42 -5.27
C ARG A 227 -8.67 -6.56 -5.56
N ALA A 228 -7.83 -6.38 -6.55
CA ALA A 228 -6.69 -7.26 -6.81
C ALA A 228 -5.44 -6.71 -6.12
N SER A 229 -4.82 -7.49 -5.24
CA SER A 229 -3.56 -7.14 -4.59
C SER A 229 -2.39 -7.75 -5.35
N LEU A 230 -1.65 -6.91 -6.09
CA LEU A 230 -0.58 -7.31 -7.02
C LEU A 230 0.81 -7.23 -6.39
N TYR A 231 0.95 -7.58 -5.12
CA TYR A 231 2.23 -7.48 -4.41
C TYR A 231 3.38 -8.13 -5.17
N ASN A 232 4.61 -7.73 -4.84
CA ASN A 232 5.82 -8.10 -5.60
C ASN A 232 5.90 -9.58 -5.94
N ALA A 233 5.58 -10.46 -4.99
CA ALA A 233 5.69 -11.92 -5.17
C ALA A 233 4.56 -12.54 -6.01
N LEU A 234 3.47 -11.79 -6.31
CA LEU A 234 2.41 -12.32 -7.17
C LEU A 234 2.92 -12.45 -8.60
N PRO A 235 2.90 -13.65 -9.22
CA PRO A 235 3.37 -13.83 -10.58
C PRO A 235 2.41 -13.17 -11.59
N LYS A 236 2.95 -12.72 -12.73
CA LYS A 236 2.19 -12.15 -13.83
C LYS A 236 1.07 -13.08 -14.30
N SER A 237 1.34 -14.39 -14.33
CA SER A 237 0.34 -15.41 -14.74
C SER A 237 -0.93 -15.40 -13.88
N SER A 238 -0.86 -14.99 -12.61
CA SER A 238 -2.05 -14.82 -11.76
C SER A 238 -2.90 -13.63 -12.21
N VAL A 239 -2.27 -12.56 -12.68
CA VAL A 239 -2.97 -11.40 -13.26
C VAL A 239 -3.62 -11.80 -14.60
N GLU A 240 -2.90 -12.51 -15.44
CA GLU A 240 -3.40 -13.03 -16.73
C GLU A 240 -4.59 -13.98 -16.53
N ALA A 241 -4.57 -14.81 -15.47
CA ALA A 241 -5.69 -15.67 -15.12
C ALA A 241 -6.92 -14.86 -14.68
N LEU A 242 -6.75 -13.79 -13.90
CA LEU A 242 -7.85 -12.89 -13.55
C LEU A 242 -8.43 -12.21 -14.79
N ILE A 243 -7.60 -11.72 -15.70
CA ILE A 243 -8.01 -11.11 -16.96
C ILE A 243 -8.83 -12.11 -17.81
N ALA A 244 -8.35 -13.34 -17.96
CA ALA A 244 -9.07 -14.38 -18.68
C ALA A 244 -10.44 -14.67 -18.04
N THR A 245 -10.52 -14.66 -16.71
CA THR A 245 -11.77 -14.84 -15.96
C THR A 245 -12.73 -13.68 -16.22
N MET A 246 -12.25 -12.42 -16.22
CA MET A 246 -13.06 -11.24 -16.53
C MET A 246 -13.60 -11.29 -17.96
N GLN A 247 -12.77 -11.66 -18.93
CA GLN A 247 -13.15 -11.80 -20.34
C GLN A 247 -14.14 -12.94 -20.56
N GLU A 248 -13.97 -14.06 -19.86
CA GLU A 248 -14.92 -15.16 -19.94
C GLU A 248 -16.29 -14.77 -19.37
N PHE A 249 -16.28 -14.05 -18.25
CA PHE A 249 -17.51 -13.55 -17.66
C PHE A 249 -18.21 -12.53 -18.58
N GLU A 250 -17.46 -11.60 -19.19
CA GLU A 250 -17.99 -10.65 -20.16
C GLU A 250 -18.67 -11.33 -21.37
N ARG A 251 -18.11 -12.46 -21.86
CA ARG A 251 -18.71 -13.19 -22.99
C ARG A 251 -20.04 -13.87 -22.64
N LYS A 252 -20.32 -14.07 -21.36
CA LYS A 252 -21.55 -14.71 -20.88
C LYS A 252 -22.67 -13.72 -20.63
N HIS A 253 -22.33 -12.45 -20.53
CA HIS A 253 -23.24 -11.33 -20.26
C HIS A 253 -23.14 -10.24 -21.31
#